data_6399ba169f7e58bf015e4ebeb3043bda
#
_entry.id   6399ba169f7e58bf015e4ebeb3043bda
#
_cell.length_a   1.000
_cell.length_b   1.000
_cell.length_c   1.000
_cell.angle_alpha   90.00
_cell.angle_beta   90.00
_cell.angle_gamma   90.00
#
_symmetry.space_group_name_H-M   'P 1'
#
loop_
_entity.id
_entity.type
_entity.pdbx_description
1 polymer ?
#
loop_
_entity_poly.entity_id
_entity_poly.type
_entity_poly.pdbx_seq_one_letter_code
_entity_poly.pdbx_strand_id
1 'polypeptide(L)'
;MTAIWTIVRYGLQEALRRKVFVVVLLLTLAFLGLYWLGNHYAFKDLSGVQAPAGIDPRTFAGSFIFGLAMFATLFLGVVLAIFLTIGAVRGDAERGLLQPLVVRPIGRSSLLFARFLGTVGVCVPYVLAVYFASMTITGTTGHWWPDRIVIPGLELAAAVALVAALSLLGSVFLTSTANGIAIFMVFGAGLVAGLLGSIGHALNSHTLERAATIAAYVIPVEALYQDALGQITADSRGLTRFVLELGPFGGAFVGGTSVRLWSAAYLAAVGAVALFAFARRDL
;
A
#
# COMPACT_ATOMS: atom_id res chain seq x y z
N MET A 1 -17.55 18.16 -17.42
CA MET A 1 -17.58 17.41 -16.12
C MET A 1 -18.34 16.09 -16.18
N THR A 2 -19.43 16.00 -16.91
CA THR A 2 -20.23 14.77 -17.06
C THR A 2 -19.48 13.59 -17.68
N ALA A 3 -18.60 13.81 -18.66
CA ALA A 3 -17.88 12.74 -19.36
C ALA A 3 -16.85 12.00 -18.46
N ILE A 4 -16.07 12.75 -17.66
CA ILE A 4 -15.08 12.14 -16.75
C ILE A 4 -15.79 11.30 -15.68
N TRP A 5 -16.86 11.82 -15.08
CA TRP A 5 -17.65 11.09 -14.10
C TRP A 5 -18.25 9.80 -14.66
N THR A 6 -18.74 9.85 -15.88
CA THR A 6 -19.26 8.65 -16.56
C THR A 6 -18.17 7.61 -16.77
N ILE A 7 -16.96 8.01 -17.21
CA ILE A 7 -15.82 7.10 -17.39
C ILE A 7 -15.38 6.50 -16.06
N VAL A 8 -15.29 7.30 -15.00
CA VAL A 8 -14.94 6.83 -13.65
C VAL A 8 -15.96 5.81 -13.16
N ARG A 9 -17.26 6.07 -13.31
CA ARG A 9 -18.33 5.15 -12.91
C ARG A 9 -18.24 3.81 -13.66
N TYR A 10 -18.03 3.84 -14.98
CA TYR A 10 -17.85 2.62 -15.77
C TYR A 10 -16.57 1.89 -15.38
N GLY A 11 -15.44 2.60 -15.16
CA GLY A 11 -14.20 2.02 -14.68
C GLY A 11 -14.35 1.35 -13.31
N LEU A 12 -15.10 1.96 -12.40
CA LEU A 12 -15.43 1.39 -11.09
C LEU A 12 -16.27 0.10 -11.23
N GLN A 13 -17.31 0.13 -12.06
CA GLN A 13 -18.15 -1.05 -12.32
C GLN A 13 -17.36 -2.18 -12.98
N GLU A 14 -16.47 -1.85 -13.93
CA GLU A 14 -15.57 -2.80 -14.57
C GLU A 14 -14.61 -3.43 -13.55
N ALA A 15 -13.98 -2.61 -12.69
CA ALA A 15 -13.06 -3.07 -11.66
C ALA A 15 -13.71 -4.06 -10.69
N LEU A 16 -14.93 -3.73 -10.22
CA LEU A 16 -15.69 -4.60 -9.31
C LEU A 16 -16.16 -5.92 -9.96
N ARG A 17 -16.32 -5.96 -11.29
CA ARG A 17 -16.70 -7.17 -12.03
C ARG A 17 -15.51 -8.03 -12.45
N ARG A 18 -14.29 -7.55 -12.29
CA ARG A 18 -13.09 -8.36 -12.62
C ARG A 18 -12.97 -9.54 -11.67
N LYS A 19 -12.72 -10.73 -12.21
CA LYS A 19 -12.50 -11.97 -11.42
C LYS A 19 -11.41 -11.78 -10.37
N VAL A 20 -10.40 -10.96 -10.66
CA VAL A 20 -9.31 -10.64 -9.71
C VAL A 20 -9.85 -9.96 -8.44
N PHE A 21 -10.81 -9.05 -8.55
CA PHE A 21 -11.42 -8.43 -7.39
C PHE A 21 -12.08 -9.47 -6.47
N VAL A 22 -12.81 -10.41 -7.06
CA VAL A 22 -13.43 -11.52 -6.30
C VAL A 22 -12.39 -12.38 -5.61
N VAL A 23 -11.30 -12.73 -6.30
CA VAL A 23 -10.20 -13.53 -5.72
C VAL A 23 -9.55 -12.78 -4.56
N VAL A 24 -9.24 -11.49 -4.72
CA VAL A 24 -8.66 -10.68 -3.63
C VAL A 24 -9.63 -10.57 -2.46
N LEU A 25 -10.93 -10.42 -2.72
CA LEU A 25 -11.95 -10.39 -1.66
C LEU A 25 -12.01 -11.72 -0.88
N LEU A 26 -11.96 -12.86 -1.58
CA LEU A 26 -11.94 -14.19 -0.94
C LEU A 26 -10.67 -14.37 -0.10
N LEU A 27 -9.51 -13.98 -0.63
CA LEU A 27 -8.25 -13.99 0.12
C LEU A 27 -8.31 -13.09 1.36
N THR A 28 -8.94 -11.93 1.23
CA THR A 28 -9.14 -11.01 2.37
C THR A 28 -10.04 -11.62 3.44
N LEU A 29 -11.14 -12.26 3.05
CA LEU A 29 -12.02 -12.92 4.01
C LEU A 29 -11.30 -14.09 4.71
N ALA A 30 -10.53 -14.89 3.97
CA ALA A 30 -9.70 -15.93 4.54
C ALA A 30 -8.65 -15.34 5.50
N PHE A 31 -7.97 -14.26 5.10
CA PHE A 31 -7.02 -13.55 5.94
C PHE A 31 -7.66 -13.03 7.22
N LEU A 32 -8.79 -12.31 7.15
CA LEU A 32 -9.48 -11.78 8.33
C LEU A 32 -9.98 -12.88 9.26
N GLY A 33 -10.44 -14.02 8.70
CA GLY A 33 -10.83 -15.19 9.49
C GLY A 33 -9.64 -15.81 10.24
N LEU A 34 -8.52 -16.03 9.54
CA LEU A 34 -7.29 -16.53 10.16
C LEU A 34 -6.70 -15.53 11.17
N TYR A 35 -6.78 -14.24 10.84
CA TYR A 35 -6.34 -13.16 11.71
C TYR A 35 -7.15 -13.11 13.01
N TRP A 36 -8.48 -13.22 12.92
CA TRP A 36 -9.34 -13.30 14.09
C TRP A 36 -9.01 -14.52 14.95
N LEU A 37 -8.82 -15.69 14.32
CA LEU A 37 -8.46 -16.93 15.01
C LEU A 37 -7.10 -16.78 15.71
N GLY A 38 -6.09 -16.26 15.00
CA GLY A 38 -4.77 -16.00 15.55
C GLY A 38 -4.79 -15.05 16.75
N ASN A 39 -5.53 -13.94 16.64
CA ASN A 39 -5.72 -13.00 17.75
C ASN A 39 -6.38 -13.67 18.94
N HIS A 40 -7.45 -14.45 18.71
CA HIS A 40 -8.16 -15.15 19.80
C HIS A 40 -7.23 -16.06 20.61
N TYR A 41 -6.40 -16.85 19.94
CA TYR A 41 -5.45 -17.75 20.63
C TYR A 41 -4.27 -16.99 21.24
N ALA A 42 -3.71 -16.01 20.57
CA ALA A 42 -2.58 -15.23 21.06
C ALA A 42 -2.92 -14.46 22.36
N PHE A 43 -4.11 -13.87 22.42
CA PHE A 43 -4.53 -13.13 23.61
C PHE A 43 -5.14 -13.99 24.73
N LYS A 44 -5.49 -15.24 24.43
CA LYS A 44 -5.99 -16.18 25.44
C LYS A 44 -4.89 -16.65 26.42
N ASP A 45 -3.66 -16.79 25.95
CA ASP A 45 -2.52 -17.24 26.74
C ASP A 45 -1.34 -16.27 26.60
N LEU A 46 -1.47 -15.12 27.25
CA LEU A 46 -0.40 -14.11 27.31
C LEU A 46 0.73 -14.49 28.28
N SER A 47 0.56 -15.53 29.11
CA SER A 47 1.58 -15.98 30.05
C SER A 47 2.83 -16.54 29.36
N GLY A 48 2.68 -17.04 28.12
CA GLY A 48 3.78 -17.49 27.27
C GLY A 48 4.48 -16.39 26.46
N VAL A 49 3.94 -15.17 26.42
CA VAL A 49 4.53 -14.07 25.67
C VAL A 49 5.69 -13.47 26.44
N GLN A 50 6.91 -13.68 25.96
CA GLN A 50 8.12 -13.07 26.50
C GLN A 50 8.21 -11.61 26.03
N ALA A 51 7.49 -10.71 26.69
CA ALA A 51 7.64 -9.29 26.46
C ALA A 51 8.98 -8.79 27.09
N PRO A 52 9.68 -7.86 26.45
CA PRO A 52 10.86 -7.24 27.05
C PRO A 52 10.54 -6.57 28.38
N ALA A 53 11.51 -6.54 29.29
CA ALA A 53 11.32 -5.98 30.63
C ALA A 53 10.79 -4.54 30.55
N GLY A 54 9.69 -4.26 31.26
CA GLY A 54 9.05 -2.94 31.33
C GLY A 54 8.00 -2.69 30.25
N ILE A 55 7.68 -3.65 29.38
CA ILE A 55 6.62 -3.54 28.38
C ILE A 55 5.44 -4.43 28.77
N ASP A 56 4.23 -3.85 28.71
CA ASP A 56 3.00 -4.64 28.89
C ASP A 56 2.87 -5.70 27.78
N PRO A 57 2.74 -7.01 28.13
CA PRO A 57 2.63 -8.09 27.16
C PRO A 57 1.49 -7.92 26.14
N ARG A 58 0.40 -7.26 26.54
CA ARG A 58 -0.73 -6.99 25.64
C ARG A 58 -0.38 -5.95 24.59
N THR A 59 0.27 -4.88 25.00
CA THR A 59 0.74 -3.83 24.09
C THR A 59 1.76 -4.38 23.11
N PHE A 60 2.68 -5.22 23.57
CA PHE A 60 3.65 -5.89 22.73
C PHE A 60 2.99 -6.82 21.70
N ALA A 61 2.14 -7.75 22.16
CA ALA A 61 1.46 -8.68 21.28
C ALA A 61 0.51 -7.96 20.31
N GLY A 62 -0.26 -6.97 20.80
CA GLY A 62 -1.21 -6.20 20.01
C GLY A 62 -0.54 -5.42 18.88
N SER A 63 0.52 -4.69 19.20
CA SER A 63 1.26 -3.90 18.21
C SER A 63 1.94 -4.79 17.16
N PHE A 64 2.54 -5.90 17.58
CA PHE A 64 3.20 -6.84 16.67
C PHE A 64 2.20 -7.52 15.72
N ILE A 65 1.12 -8.08 16.27
CA ILE A 65 0.10 -8.80 15.48
C ILE A 65 -0.62 -7.82 14.54
N PHE A 66 -0.94 -6.61 15.01
CA PHE A 66 -1.57 -5.59 14.18
C PHE A 66 -0.62 -5.06 13.11
N GLY A 67 0.68 -4.93 13.40
CA GLY A 67 1.70 -4.58 12.41
C GLY A 67 1.76 -5.59 11.25
N LEU A 68 1.67 -6.89 11.56
CA LEU A 68 1.55 -7.94 10.53
C LEU A 68 0.28 -7.81 9.69
N ALA A 69 -0.84 -7.45 10.32
CA ALA A 69 -2.09 -7.20 9.59
C ALA A 69 -2.00 -5.97 8.69
N MET A 70 -1.31 -4.92 9.13
CA MET A 70 -1.04 -3.74 8.29
C MET A 70 -0.21 -4.10 7.06
N PHE A 71 0.82 -4.95 7.23
CA PHE A 71 1.59 -5.46 6.09
C PHE A 71 0.73 -6.27 5.13
N ALA A 72 -0.07 -7.22 5.64
CA ALA A 72 -0.97 -8.00 4.80
C ALA A 72 -2.00 -7.13 4.08
N THR A 73 -2.53 -6.08 4.74
CA THR A 73 -3.43 -5.09 4.15
C THR A 73 -2.76 -4.32 3.02
N LEU A 74 -1.52 -3.85 3.22
CA LEU A 74 -0.73 -3.19 2.20
C LEU A 74 -0.50 -4.13 1.01
N PHE A 75 -0.03 -5.35 1.27
CA PHE A 75 0.26 -6.33 0.24
C PHE A 75 -0.96 -6.66 -0.63
N LEU A 76 -2.11 -6.97 0.00
CA LEU A 76 -3.36 -7.23 -0.72
C LEU A 76 -3.83 -6.01 -1.52
N GLY A 77 -3.67 -4.80 -0.96
CA GLY A 77 -3.95 -3.54 -1.65
C GLY A 77 -3.05 -3.33 -2.87
N VAL A 78 -1.75 -3.60 -2.74
CA VAL A 78 -0.77 -3.54 -3.84
C VAL A 78 -1.12 -4.54 -4.95
N VAL A 79 -1.42 -5.79 -4.58
CA VAL A 79 -1.90 -6.82 -5.52
C VAL A 79 -3.12 -6.31 -6.28
N LEU A 80 -4.13 -5.82 -5.56
CA LEU A 80 -5.35 -5.28 -6.17
C LEU A 80 -5.04 -4.12 -7.13
N ALA A 81 -4.23 -3.15 -6.71
CA ALA A 81 -3.86 -1.98 -7.52
C ALA A 81 -3.15 -2.38 -8.82
N ILE A 82 -2.17 -3.30 -8.75
CA ILE A 82 -1.44 -3.79 -9.91
C ILE A 82 -2.41 -4.47 -10.88
N PHE A 83 -3.25 -5.39 -10.41
CA PHE A 83 -4.15 -6.12 -11.28
C PHE A 83 -5.27 -5.27 -11.88
N LEU A 84 -5.69 -4.20 -11.21
CA LEU A 84 -6.65 -3.25 -11.78
C LEU A 84 -6.03 -2.35 -12.86
N THR A 85 -4.73 -2.10 -12.78
CA THR A 85 -4.01 -1.21 -13.71
C THR A 85 -3.24 -1.97 -14.79
N ILE A 86 -3.01 -3.27 -14.60
CA ILE A 86 -2.30 -4.11 -15.59
C ILE A 86 -3.06 -4.10 -16.92
N GLY A 87 -2.38 -3.71 -18.00
CA GLY A 87 -3.00 -3.64 -19.32
C GLY A 87 -3.92 -2.45 -19.56
N ALA A 88 -3.98 -1.49 -18.62
CA ALA A 88 -4.88 -0.33 -18.71
C ALA A 88 -4.65 0.54 -19.95
N VAL A 89 -3.46 0.57 -20.52
CA VAL A 89 -3.13 1.33 -21.73
C VAL A 89 -2.78 0.40 -22.86
N ARG A 90 -1.65 -0.30 -22.76
CA ARG A 90 -1.13 -1.13 -23.86
C ARG A 90 -1.94 -2.39 -24.11
N GLY A 91 -2.43 -3.03 -23.05
CA GLY A 91 -3.26 -4.23 -23.18
C GLY A 91 -4.62 -3.96 -23.85
N ASP A 92 -5.20 -2.77 -23.63
CA ASP A 92 -6.44 -2.36 -24.32
C ASP A 92 -6.16 -1.93 -25.76
N ALA A 93 -4.99 -1.33 -26.04
CA ALA A 93 -4.56 -1.01 -27.39
C ALA A 93 -4.35 -2.29 -28.22
N GLU A 94 -3.64 -3.29 -27.67
CA GLU A 94 -3.39 -4.59 -28.32
C GLU A 94 -4.68 -5.38 -28.61
N ARG A 95 -5.74 -5.17 -27.81
CA ARG A 95 -7.07 -5.78 -28.01
C ARG A 95 -8.00 -4.98 -28.92
N GLY A 96 -7.53 -3.84 -29.46
CA GLY A 96 -8.34 -2.97 -30.33
C GLY A 96 -9.47 -2.23 -29.60
N LEU A 97 -9.53 -2.30 -28.27
CA LEU A 97 -10.59 -1.69 -27.46
C LEU A 97 -10.53 -0.14 -27.44
N LEU A 98 -9.39 0.43 -27.88
CA LEU A 98 -9.22 1.88 -27.99
C LEU A 98 -9.78 2.46 -29.32
N GLN A 99 -10.06 1.61 -30.33
CA GLN A 99 -10.58 2.08 -31.62
C GLN A 99 -11.91 2.88 -31.53
N PRO A 100 -12.90 2.48 -30.69
CA PRO A 100 -14.12 3.28 -30.54
C PRO A 100 -13.91 4.60 -29.84
N LEU A 101 -12.82 4.79 -29.10
CA LEU A 101 -12.47 6.03 -28.39
C LEU A 101 -11.89 7.10 -29.33
N VAL A 102 -11.31 6.69 -30.47
CA VAL A 102 -10.78 7.61 -31.49
C VAL A 102 -11.92 8.39 -32.17
N VAL A 103 -13.14 7.83 -32.21
CA VAL A 103 -14.33 8.45 -32.80
C VAL A 103 -14.98 9.49 -31.87
N ARG A 104 -14.69 9.45 -30.57
CA ARG A 104 -15.16 10.45 -29.61
C ARG A 104 -14.01 11.36 -29.20
N PRO A 105 -14.20 12.70 -29.12
CA PRO A 105 -13.15 13.66 -28.75
C PRO A 105 -12.87 13.64 -27.24
N ILE A 106 -12.51 12.46 -26.71
CA ILE A 106 -12.07 12.33 -25.32
C ILE A 106 -10.56 12.47 -25.32
N GLY A 107 -10.06 13.51 -24.63
CA GLY A 107 -8.62 13.73 -24.50
C GLY A 107 -7.94 12.52 -23.85
N ARG A 108 -6.79 12.08 -24.40
CA ARG A 108 -5.99 10.95 -23.89
C ARG A 108 -5.66 11.10 -22.40
N SER A 109 -5.32 12.32 -21.98
CA SER A 109 -5.04 12.65 -20.57
C SER A 109 -6.25 12.39 -19.66
N SER A 110 -7.45 12.74 -20.12
CA SER A 110 -8.69 12.52 -19.37
C SER A 110 -9.00 11.03 -19.18
N LEU A 111 -8.65 10.21 -20.17
CA LEU A 111 -8.82 8.76 -20.08
C LEU A 111 -7.91 8.15 -19.01
N LEU A 112 -6.61 8.48 -19.03
CA LEU A 112 -5.64 7.96 -18.06
C LEU A 112 -5.98 8.44 -16.63
N PHE A 113 -6.36 9.71 -16.48
CA PHE A 113 -6.79 10.26 -15.20
C PHE A 113 -8.07 9.58 -14.68
N ALA A 114 -9.05 9.34 -15.53
CA ALA A 114 -10.26 8.64 -15.14
C ALA A 114 -9.99 7.18 -14.73
N ARG A 115 -9.05 6.49 -15.38
CA ARG A 115 -8.59 5.15 -14.98
C ARG A 115 -7.89 5.17 -13.63
N PHE A 116 -7.05 6.17 -13.37
CA PHE A 116 -6.43 6.35 -12.07
C PHE A 116 -7.49 6.55 -10.98
N LEU A 117 -8.43 7.46 -11.18
CA LEU A 117 -9.51 7.71 -10.23
C LEU A 117 -10.39 6.46 -10.00
N GLY A 118 -10.68 5.69 -11.05
CA GLY A 118 -11.42 4.43 -10.95
C GLY A 118 -10.68 3.40 -10.10
N THR A 119 -9.37 3.24 -10.30
CA THR A 119 -8.53 2.32 -9.52
C THR A 119 -8.42 2.75 -8.07
N VAL A 120 -8.10 4.02 -7.82
CA VAL A 120 -8.00 4.58 -6.45
C VAL A 120 -9.36 4.51 -5.74
N GLY A 121 -10.47 4.76 -6.46
CA GLY A 121 -11.84 4.65 -5.95
C GLY A 121 -12.23 3.23 -5.50
N VAL A 122 -11.52 2.19 -5.95
CA VAL A 122 -11.67 0.81 -5.44
C VAL A 122 -10.66 0.50 -4.37
N CYS A 123 -9.37 0.79 -4.62
CA CYS A 123 -8.28 0.38 -3.75
C CYS A 123 -8.28 1.10 -2.41
N VAL A 124 -8.55 2.42 -2.38
CA VAL A 124 -8.54 3.19 -1.13
C VAL A 124 -9.62 2.74 -0.16
N PRO A 125 -10.92 2.65 -0.55
CA PRO A 125 -11.94 2.11 0.34
C PRO A 125 -11.67 0.67 0.77
N TYR A 126 -11.12 -0.16 -0.12
CA TYR A 126 -10.74 -1.53 0.19
C TYR A 126 -9.68 -1.58 1.30
N VAL A 127 -8.57 -0.86 1.14
CA VAL A 127 -7.47 -0.81 2.13
C VAL A 127 -7.98 -0.29 3.48
N LEU A 128 -8.77 0.79 3.47
CA LEU A 128 -9.35 1.34 4.69
C LEU A 128 -10.30 0.34 5.36
N ALA A 129 -11.14 -0.36 4.59
CA ALA A 129 -12.06 -1.37 5.13
C ALA A 129 -11.30 -2.53 5.80
N VAL A 130 -10.23 -3.06 5.16
CA VAL A 130 -9.40 -4.14 5.72
C VAL A 130 -8.62 -3.67 6.95
N TYR A 131 -8.05 -2.46 6.90
CA TYR A 131 -7.34 -1.85 8.01
C TYR A 131 -8.24 -1.70 9.24
N PHE A 132 -9.41 -1.09 9.10
CA PHE A 132 -10.35 -0.89 10.21
C PHE A 132 -10.95 -2.21 10.71
N ALA A 133 -11.18 -3.19 9.82
CA ALA A 133 -11.61 -4.52 10.21
C ALA A 133 -10.55 -5.21 11.08
N SER A 134 -9.28 -5.20 10.65
CA SER A 134 -8.16 -5.77 11.40
C SER A 134 -7.96 -5.06 12.75
N MET A 135 -8.05 -3.73 12.77
CA MET A 135 -7.98 -2.93 13.99
C MET A 135 -9.10 -3.29 14.97
N THR A 136 -10.34 -3.43 14.47
CA THR A 136 -11.49 -3.80 15.31
C THR A 136 -11.33 -5.21 15.86
N ILE A 137 -10.83 -6.16 15.07
CA ILE A 137 -10.54 -7.52 15.54
C ILE A 137 -9.53 -7.47 16.69
N THR A 138 -8.40 -6.76 16.52
CA THR A 138 -7.38 -6.66 17.58
C THR A 138 -7.92 -5.95 18.82
N GLY A 139 -8.68 -4.88 18.64
CA GLY A 139 -9.28 -4.11 19.73
C GLY A 139 -10.29 -4.93 20.55
N THR A 140 -11.12 -5.74 19.90
CA THR A 140 -12.16 -6.54 20.57
C THR A 140 -11.60 -7.82 21.21
N THR A 141 -10.62 -8.48 20.59
CA THR A 141 -10.04 -9.73 21.10
C THR A 141 -8.90 -9.49 22.09
N GLY A 142 -8.05 -8.49 21.82
CA GLY A 142 -6.86 -8.20 22.63
C GLY A 142 -7.04 -7.07 23.64
N HIS A 143 -8.14 -6.32 23.58
CA HIS A 143 -8.34 -5.09 24.36
C HIS A 143 -7.19 -4.09 24.23
N TRP A 144 -6.56 -4.06 23.05
CA TRP A 144 -5.50 -3.14 22.69
C TRP A 144 -5.89 -2.34 21.45
N TRP A 145 -5.70 -1.02 21.48
CA TRP A 145 -5.99 -0.10 20.40
C TRP A 145 -4.73 0.67 20.01
N PRO A 146 -4.51 0.98 18.74
CA PRO A 146 -3.39 1.80 18.32
C PRO A 146 -3.54 3.25 18.80
N ASP A 147 -2.43 3.91 19.12
CA ASP A 147 -2.39 5.29 19.59
C ASP A 147 -2.97 6.27 18.57
N ARG A 148 -2.70 6.03 17.28
CA ARG A 148 -3.28 6.77 16.16
C ARG A 148 -4.15 5.83 15.31
N ILE A 149 -5.43 6.20 15.18
CA ILE A 149 -6.43 5.33 14.54
C ILE A 149 -6.52 5.57 13.04
N VAL A 150 -6.53 6.82 12.59
CA VAL A 150 -6.88 7.19 11.21
C VAL A 150 -5.64 7.33 10.33
N ILE A 151 -4.57 7.94 10.86
CA ILE A 151 -3.37 8.29 10.11
C ILE A 151 -2.73 7.05 9.45
N PRO A 152 -2.49 5.93 10.17
CA PRO A 152 -1.87 4.75 9.56
C PRO A 152 -2.69 4.18 8.40
N GLY A 153 -4.02 4.14 8.54
CA GLY A 153 -4.91 3.69 7.47
C GLY A 153 -4.82 4.55 6.21
N LEU A 154 -4.75 5.89 6.38
CA LEU A 154 -4.59 6.82 5.26
C LEU A 154 -3.22 6.70 4.60
N GLU A 155 -2.16 6.44 5.36
CA GLU A 155 -0.82 6.22 4.82
C GLU A 155 -0.74 4.92 4.00
N LEU A 156 -1.34 3.83 4.48
CA LEU A 156 -1.46 2.60 3.70
C LEU A 156 -2.26 2.81 2.41
N ALA A 157 -3.36 3.55 2.48
CA ALA A 157 -4.17 3.88 1.31
C ALA A 157 -3.39 4.76 0.32
N ALA A 158 -2.60 5.73 0.79
CA ALA A 158 -1.72 6.56 -0.02
C ALA A 158 -0.61 5.73 -0.68
N ALA A 159 0.01 4.79 0.05
CA ALA A 159 1.00 3.87 -0.49
C ALA A 159 0.45 3.03 -1.65
N VAL A 160 -0.77 2.50 -1.50
CA VAL A 160 -1.45 1.74 -2.57
C VAL A 160 -1.82 2.63 -3.76
N ALA A 161 -2.23 3.87 -3.52
CA ALA A 161 -2.49 4.85 -4.60
C ALA A 161 -1.21 5.20 -5.38
N LEU A 162 -0.06 5.29 -4.70
CA LEU A 162 1.26 5.45 -5.35
C LEU A 162 1.59 4.26 -6.25
N VAL A 163 1.38 3.04 -5.78
CA VAL A 163 1.58 1.83 -6.60
C VAL A 163 0.67 1.83 -7.81
N ALA A 164 -0.59 2.23 -7.66
CA ALA A 164 -1.52 2.36 -8.79
C ALA A 164 -1.03 3.39 -9.82
N ALA A 165 -0.49 4.53 -9.38
CA ALA A 165 0.08 5.55 -10.27
C ALA A 165 1.32 5.05 -11.01
N LEU A 166 2.25 4.40 -10.30
CA LEU A 166 3.45 3.78 -10.89
C LEU A 166 3.08 2.69 -11.90
N SER A 167 2.09 1.86 -11.58
CA SER A 167 1.62 0.81 -12.49
C SER A 167 0.94 1.38 -13.73
N LEU A 168 0.18 2.47 -13.60
CA LEU A 168 -0.37 3.17 -14.76
C LEU A 168 0.72 3.81 -15.62
N LEU A 169 1.73 4.43 -15.00
CA LEU A 169 2.89 4.94 -15.74
C LEU A 169 3.60 3.81 -16.50
N GLY A 170 3.88 2.70 -15.81
CA GLY A 170 4.51 1.53 -16.43
C GLY A 170 3.68 0.94 -17.58
N SER A 171 2.34 0.95 -17.48
CA SER A 171 1.43 0.44 -18.53
C SER A 171 1.50 1.24 -19.84
N VAL A 172 2.03 2.47 -19.80
CA VAL A 172 2.29 3.27 -21.02
C VAL A 172 3.47 2.69 -21.81
N PHE A 173 4.49 2.15 -21.15
CA PHE A 173 5.74 1.71 -21.77
C PHE A 173 5.85 0.19 -21.93
N LEU A 174 5.36 -0.56 -20.95
CA LEU A 174 5.56 -1.99 -20.82
C LEU A 174 4.32 -2.79 -21.28
N THR A 175 4.53 -4.03 -21.70
CA THR A 175 3.44 -4.99 -21.89
C THR A 175 2.78 -5.32 -20.54
N SER A 176 1.55 -5.81 -20.56
CA SER A 176 0.79 -6.10 -19.35
C SER A 176 1.58 -6.97 -18.34
N THR A 177 2.15 -8.06 -18.81
CA THR A 177 2.94 -8.98 -17.95
C THR A 177 4.21 -8.33 -17.42
N ALA A 178 4.98 -7.66 -18.30
CA ALA A 178 6.21 -6.99 -17.90
C ALA A 178 5.94 -5.87 -16.88
N ASN A 179 4.86 -5.10 -17.05
CA ASN A 179 4.46 -4.06 -16.10
C ASN A 179 4.13 -4.65 -14.72
N GLY A 180 3.32 -5.72 -14.67
CA GLY A 180 3.00 -6.37 -13.41
C GLY A 180 4.25 -6.84 -12.66
N ILE A 181 5.15 -7.53 -13.35
CA ILE A 181 6.42 -8.00 -12.78
C ILE A 181 7.28 -6.82 -12.32
N ALA A 182 7.44 -5.78 -13.13
CA ALA A 182 8.26 -4.62 -12.80
C ALA A 182 7.75 -3.91 -11.54
N ILE A 183 6.45 -3.71 -11.40
CA ILE A 183 5.89 -3.04 -10.23
C ILE A 183 6.00 -3.91 -8.97
N PHE A 184 5.81 -5.24 -9.07
CA PHE A 184 6.08 -6.13 -7.95
C PHE A 184 7.56 -6.13 -7.55
N MET A 185 8.48 -6.06 -8.50
CA MET A 185 9.92 -5.94 -8.21
C MET A 185 10.26 -4.60 -7.54
N VAL A 186 9.67 -3.48 -7.99
CA VAL A 186 9.83 -2.17 -7.36
C VAL A 186 9.29 -2.19 -5.93
N PHE A 187 8.10 -2.75 -5.71
CA PHE A 187 7.54 -2.92 -4.37
C PHE A 187 8.43 -3.80 -3.48
N GLY A 188 8.86 -4.96 -3.98
CA GLY A 188 9.78 -5.86 -3.26
C GLY A 188 11.13 -5.22 -2.94
N ALA A 189 11.69 -4.42 -3.86
CA ALA A 189 12.92 -3.66 -3.62
C ALA A 189 12.73 -2.63 -2.50
N GLY A 190 11.59 -1.96 -2.42
CA GLY A 190 11.23 -1.08 -1.32
C GLY A 190 11.24 -1.82 0.03
N LEU A 191 10.61 -2.99 0.11
CA LEU A 191 10.60 -3.82 1.32
C LEU A 191 12.02 -4.25 1.74
N VAL A 192 12.84 -4.68 0.79
CA VAL A 192 14.25 -5.05 1.07
C VAL A 192 15.03 -3.83 1.57
N ALA A 193 14.81 -2.66 1.00
CA ALA A 193 15.46 -1.42 1.44
C ALA A 193 15.05 -1.05 2.87
N GLY A 194 13.79 -1.23 3.24
CA GLY A 194 13.31 -1.05 4.61
C GLY A 194 14.03 -1.98 5.59
N LEU A 195 14.15 -3.27 5.26
CA LEU A 195 14.91 -4.24 6.06
C LEU A 195 16.39 -3.87 6.18
N LEU A 196 17.02 -3.38 5.10
CA LEU A 196 18.41 -2.89 5.14
C LEU A 196 18.56 -1.70 6.10
N GLY A 197 17.57 -0.82 6.18
CA GLY A 197 17.53 0.27 7.13
C GLY A 197 17.54 -0.22 8.58
N SER A 198 16.67 -1.18 8.90
CA SER A 198 16.60 -1.79 10.24
C SER A 198 17.91 -2.51 10.63
N ILE A 199 18.50 -3.26 9.69
CA ILE A 199 19.80 -3.93 9.88
C ILE A 199 20.92 -2.89 10.03
N GLY A 200 20.92 -1.84 9.23
CA GLY A 200 21.88 -0.74 9.30
C GLY A 200 21.87 -0.08 10.66
N HIS A 201 20.69 0.20 11.20
CA HIS A 201 20.52 0.77 12.53
C HIS A 201 21.00 -0.18 13.63
N ALA A 202 20.67 -1.48 13.56
CA ALA A 202 21.09 -2.49 14.51
C ALA A 202 22.62 -2.71 14.52
N LEU A 203 23.27 -2.59 13.36
CA LEU A 203 24.74 -2.74 13.18
C LEU A 203 25.50 -1.42 13.27
N ASN A 204 24.83 -0.28 13.51
CA ASN A 204 25.40 1.08 13.44
C ASN A 204 26.15 1.34 12.12
N SER A 205 25.62 0.84 10.99
CA SER A 205 26.21 0.97 9.67
C SER A 205 25.64 2.15 8.90
N HIS A 206 26.32 3.28 8.90
CA HIS A 206 25.90 4.48 8.16
C HIS A 206 25.72 4.26 6.65
N THR A 207 26.42 3.29 6.07
CA THR A 207 26.28 2.97 4.64
C THR A 207 24.92 2.34 4.35
N LEU A 208 24.49 1.38 5.16
CA LEU A 208 23.18 0.72 5.02
C LEU A 208 22.04 1.69 5.30
N GLU A 209 22.18 2.53 6.34
CA GLU A 209 21.18 3.56 6.67
C GLU A 209 21.00 4.57 5.53
N ARG A 210 22.10 5.03 4.92
CA ARG A 210 22.06 5.94 3.76
C ARG A 210 21.40 5.28 2.56
N ALA A 211 21.74 4.03 2.25
CA ALA A 211 21.13 3.29 1.15
C ALA A 211 19.62 3.14 1.34
N ALA A 212 19.19 2.78 2.56
CA ALA A 212 17.78 2.68 2.91
C ALA A 212 17.05 4.04 2.80
N THR A 213 17.68 5.11 3.28
CA THR A 213 17.12 6.47 3.18
C THR A 213 16.94 6.90 1.73
N ILE A 214 17.94 6.68 0.87
CA ILE A 214 17.82 6.99 -0.56
C ILE A 214 16.69 6.18 -1.19
N ALA A 215 16.59 4.89 -0.90
CA ALA A 215 15.55 4.03 -1.42
C ALA A 215 14.15 4.47 -0.94
N ALA A 216 14.01 4.91 0.32
CA ALA A 216 12.76 5.43 0.87
C ALA A 216 12.27 6.70 0.15
N TYR A 217 13.18 7.55 -0.32
CA TYR A 217 12.80 8.72 -1.14
C TYR A 217 12.50 8.36 -2.60
N VAL A 218 13.17 7.35 -3.16
CA VAL A 218 12.95 6.88 -4.54
C VAL A 218 11.66 6.06 -4.66
N ILE A 219 11.34 5.26 -3.64
CA ILE A 219 10.15 4.40 -3.59
C ILE A 219 9.42 4.67 -2.26
N PRO A 220 8.64 5.79 -2.17
CA PRO A 220 8.06 6.22 -0.90
C PRO A 220 6.93 5.33 -0.37
N VAL A 221 6.61 4.23 -1.06
CA VAL A 221 5.59 3.25 -0.63
C VAL A 221 5.97 2.61 0.71
N GLU A 222 7.24 2.17 0.82
CA GLU A 222 7.76 1.57 2.05
C GLU A 222 7.89 2.60 3.18
N ALA A 223 8.34 3.82 2.85
CA ALA A 223 8.46 4.89 3.82
C ALA A 223 7.11 5.26 4.46
N LEU A 224 6.02 5.27 3.68
CA LEU A 224 4.66 5.47 4.20
C LEU A 224 4.22 4.32 5.11
N TYR A 225 4.56 3.08 4.74
CA TYR A 225 4.24 1.92 5.57
C TYR A 225 4.98 1.96 6.92
N GLN A 226 6.25 2.32 6.92
CA GLN A 226 7.04 2.45 8.14
C GLN A 226 6.57 3.62 9.02
N ASP A 227 6.21 4.76 8.43
CA ASP A 227 5.60 5.86 9.18
C ASP A 227 4.27 5.43 9.81
N ALA A 228 3.42 4.70 9.06
CA ALA A 228 2.18 4.13 9.56
C ALA A 228 2.40 3.17 10.74
N LEU A 229 3.41 2.29 10.68
CA LEU A 229 3.80 1.44 11.81
C LEU A 229 4.24 2.25 13.02
N GLY A 230 5.02 3.31 12.82
CA GLY A 230 5.44 4.20 13.90
C GLY A 230 4.28 4.93 14.57
N GLN A 231 3.17 5.17 13.85
CA GLN A 231 2.00 5.87 14.38
C GLN A 231 1.13 4.98 15.29
N ILE A 232 1.16 3.65 15.16
CA ILE A 232 0.35 2.77 16.02
C ILE A 232 0.86 2.68 17.45
N THR A 233 2.12 3.10 17.69
CA THR A 233 2.77 3.14 19.01
C THR A 233 3.43 4.48 19.28
N ALA A 234 2.86 5.56 18.76
CA ALA A 234 3.43 6.91 18.83
C ALA A 234 3.62 7.42 20.26
N ASP A 235 2.73 7.03 21.18
CA ASP A 235 2.76 7.44 22.59
C ASP A 235 3.59 6.45 23.45
N SER A 236 3.99 5.30 22.88
CA SER A 236 4.84 4.31 23.57
C SER A 236 6.29 4.78 23.56
N ARG A 237 6.93 4.79 24.75
CA ARG A 237 8.31 5.24 24.92
C ARG A 237 9.25 4.05 25.12
N GLY A 238 10.49 4.16 24.62
CA GLY A 238 11.59 3.25 24.94
C GLY A 238 11.59 1.95 24.12
N LEU A 239 11.73 0.79 24.79
CA LEU A 239 11.95 -0.51 24.18
C LEU A 239 10.81 -1.00 23.29
N THR A 240 9.56 -0.60 23.52
CA THR A 240 8.41 -0.99 22.69
C THR A 240 8.58 -0.50 21.26
N ARG A 241 9.04 0.75 21.10
CA ARG A 241 9.33 1.32 19.79
C ARG A 241 10.48 0.60 19.09
N PHE A 242 11.55 0.30 19.85
CA PHE A 242 12.72 -0.43 19.32
C PHE A 242 12.35 -1.84 18.83
N VAL A 243 11.49 -2.56 19.55
CA VAL A 243 11.09 -3.92 19.16
C VAL A 243 10.17 -3.90 17.93
N LEU A 244 9.33 -2.88 17.77
CA LEU A 244 8.52 -2.70 16.56
C LEU A 244 9.36 -2.30 15.35
N GLU A 245 10.42 -1.52 15.56
CA GLU A 245 11.41 -1.20 14.53
C GLU A 245 12.20 -2.45 14.09
N LEU A 246 12.31 -3.48 14.94
CA LEU A 246 12.92 -4.78 14.62
C LEU A 246 11.89 -5.82 14.13
N GLY A 247 10.58 -5.52 14.17
CA GLY A 247 9.52 -6.43 13.73
C GLY A 247 9.67 -6.81 12.25
N PRO A 248 9.04 -7.91 11.80
CA PRO A 248 9.10 -8.31 10.41
C PRO A 248 8.56 -7.17 9.53
N PHE A 249 9.41 -6.68 8.64
CA PHE A 249 9.15 -5.52 7.77
C PHE A 249 9.04 -4.16 8.49
N GLY A 250 9.40 -4.07 9.77
CA GLY A 250 9.60 -2.79 10.45
C GLY A 250 10.90 -2.14 9.99
N GLY A 251 10.94 -0.82 9.90
CA GLY A 251 12.13 -0.04 9.55
C GLY A 251 12.34 1.14 10.50
N ALA A 252 13.57 1.58 10.61
CA ALA A 252 13.96 2.74 11.44
C ALA A 252 13.49 4.09 10.88
N PHE A 253 12.77 4.11 9.75
CA PHE A 253 12.43 5.34 9.04
C PHE A 253 11.10 5.92 9.53
N VAL A 254 11.16 6.88 10.43
CA VAL A 254 9.98 7.66 10.85
C VAL A 254 10.08 9.03 10.20
N GLY A 255 9.42 9.18 9.05
CA GLY A 255 9.49 10.40 8.27
C GLY A 255 8.46 11.47 8.66
N GLY A 256 7.41 11.11 9.36
CA GLY A 256 6.37 12.03 9.79
C GLY A 256 5.77 12.85 8.63
N THR A 257 5.47 14.13 8.91
CA THR A 257 4.84 15.04 7.92
C THR A 257 5.67 15.21 6.63
N SER A 258 7.00 15.14 6.71
CA SER A 258 7.88 15.31 5.54
C SER A 258 7.70 14.18 4.52
N VAL A 259 7.56 12.93 4.96
CA VAL A 259 7.31 11.78 4.08
C VAL A 259 5.93 11.88 3.42
N ARG A 260 4.91 12.30 4.16
CA ARG A 260 3.55 12.50 3.63
C ARG A 260 3.53 13.55 2.53
N LEU A 261 4.18 14.70 2.76
CA LEU A 261 4.30 15.76 1.75
C LEU A 261 5.11 15.32 0.54
N TRP A 262 6.23 14.62 0.78
CA TRP A 262 7.04 14.05 -0.29
C TRP A 262 6.25 13.03 -1.12
N SER A 263 5.53 12.13 -0.48
CA SER A 263 4.71 11.12 -1.16
C SER A 263 3.59 11.75 -2.00
N ALA A 264 2.97 12.83 -1.52
CA ALA A 264 1.99 13.59 -2.28
C ALA A 264 2.62 14.28 -3.51
N ALA A 265 3.79 14.90 -3.34
CA ALA A 265 4.54 15.52 -4.45
C ALA A 265 5.00 14.45 -5.47
N TYR A 266 5.47 13.31 -4.99
CA TYR A 266 5.87 12.17 -5.82
C TYR A 266 4.69 11.62 -6.63
N LEU A 267 3.53 11.45 -6.00
CA LEU A 267 2.30 11.03 -6.68
C LEU A 267 1.93 12.01 -7.81
N ALA A 268 1.98 13.31 -7.53
CA ALA A 268 1.72 14.34 -8.53
C ALA A 268 2.73 14.30 -9.67
N ALA A 269 4.02 14.11 -9.37
CA ALA A 269 5.09 14.01 -10.37
C ALA A 269 4.92 12.77 -11.26
N VAL A 270 4.68 11.58 -10.67
CA VAL A 270 4.42 10.34 -11.41
C VAL A 270 3.18 10.48 -12.28
N GLY A 271 2.11 11.07 -11.76
CA GLY A 271 0.89 11.37 -12.52
C GLY A 271 1.15 12.30 -13.70
N ALA A 272 1.89 13.39 -13.48
CA ALA A 272 2.26 14.34 -14.55
C ALA A 272 3.10 13.67 -15.65
N VAL A 273 4.10 12.88 -15.26
CA VAL A 273 4.95 12.11 -16.20
C VAL A 273 4.11 11.10 -17.00
N ALA A 274 3.19 10.41 -16.34
CA ALA A 274 2.30 9.43 -17.00
C ALA A 274 1.39 10.11 -18.03
N LEU A 275 0.78 11.24 -17.66
CA LEU A 275 -0.07 12.03 -18.58
C LEU A 275 0.71 12.57 -19.78
N PHE A 276 1.91 13.11 -19.53
CA PHE A 276 2.77 13.63 -20.57
C PHE A 276 3.28 12.55 -21.52
N ALA A 277 3.75 11.42 -20.98
CA ALA A 277 4.21 10.28 -21.76
C ALA A 277 3.08 9.69 -22.63
N PHE A 278 1.88 9.59 -22.08
CA PHE A 278 0.71 9.09 -22.81
C PHE A 278 0.24 10.06 -23.90
N ALA A 279 0.31 11.38 -23.66
CA ALA A 279 -0.07 12.39 -24.63
C ALA A 279 0.83 12.40 -25.89
N ARG A 280 2.13 12.07 -25.72
CA ARG A 280 3.13 12.08 -26.80
C ARG A 280 3.29 10.76 -27.56
N ARG A 281 2.64 9.70 -27.10
CA ARG A 281 2.77 8.38 -27.72
C ARG A 281 1.79 8.23 -28.87
N ASP A 282 2.28 7.85 -30.04
CA ASP A 282 1.47 7.40 -31.15
C ASP A 282 0.93 5.98 -30.81
N LEU A 283 -0.39 5.83 -30.82
CA LEU A 283 -1.12 4.58 -30.56
C LEU A 283 -1.52 3.96 -31.88
#